data_9930f6ef864d3f939f5622140954cc97
#
_entry.id   9930f6ef864d3f939f5622140954cc97
#
_cell.length_a   1.000
_cell.length_b   1.000
_cell.length_c   1.000
_cell.angle_alpha   90.00
_cell.angle_beta   90.00
_cell.angle_gamma   90.00
#
_symmetry.space_group_name_H-M   'P 1'
#
loop_
_entity.id
_entity.type
_entity.pdbx_description
1 polymer ?
#
loop_
_entity_poly.entity_id
_entity_poly.type
_entity_poly.pdbx_seq_one_letter_code
_entity_poly.pdbx_strand_id
1 'polypeptide(L)'
;IVESGMPYVQIETQLVGRPITTALHNEFRVGVNGFLWDDAKWGFEFITNDRSIMVFERNGYDPNIAWKNNGEDILVCMQKVGDASLRGTNIFDWTRDTVIKLREHTHRKIIVRPHPLYRKGYAHKLLKEELMLLQDVHWQESDVKQNNFLSIQEQLKNIWCVVTYTSGTGIDAVLHGVPSIACDTGSMVYDVSSN
;
A
#
# COMPACT_ATOMS: atom_id res chain seq x y z
N ILE A 1 -8.23 0.53 -26.11
CA ILE A 1 -8.21 2.01 -25.91
C ILE A 1 -6.75 2.49 -25.85
N VAL A 2 -5.89 1.85 -25.06
CA VAL A 2 -4.47 2.23 -24.93
C VAL A 2 -3.74 2.12 -26.28
N GLU A 3 -4.03 1.09 -27.05
CA GLU A 3 -3.41 0.85 -28.38
C GLU A 3 -3.91 1.83 -29.47
N SER A 4 -5.04 2.48 -29.28
CA SER A 4 -5.61 3.42 -30.26
C SER A 4 -4.98 4.82 -30.22
N GLY A 5 -4.14 5.12 -29.22
CA GLY A 5 -3.57 6.45 -29.01
C GLY A 5 -4.58 7.54 -28.60
N MET A 6 -5.85 7.18 -28.39
CA MET A 6 -6.84 8.14 -27.94
C MET A 6 -6.68 8.46 -26.45
N PRO A 7 -6.78 9.72 -26.04
CA PRO A 7 -6.76 10.07 -24.63
C PRO A 7 -7.98 9.48 -23.92
N TYR A 8 -7.76 8.99 -22.71
CA TYR A 8 -8.82 8.45 -21.85
C TYR A 8 -8.70 8.99 -20.43
N VAL A 9 -9.81 9.01 -19.74
CA VAL A 9 -9.89 9.39 -18.32
C VAL A 9 -10.16 8.13 -17.52
N GLN A 10 -9.36 7.92 -16.49
CA GLN A 10 -9.55 6.85 -15.53
C GLN A 10 -9.98 7.41 -14.18
N ILE A 11 -11.05 6.85 -13.64
CA ILE A 11 -11.60 7.22 -12.33
C ILE A 11 -11.35 6.05 -11.39
N GLU A 12 -10.65 6.31 -10.31
CA GLU A 12 -10.28 5.32 -9.30
C GLU A 12 -10.80 5.73 -7.92
N THR A 13 -10.81 4.79 -7.01
CA THR A 13 -11.17 5.04 -5.62
C THR A 13 -10.22 6.04 -4.96
N GLN A 14 -10.72 6.77 -3.98
CA GLN A 14 -9.94 7.73 -3.20
C GLN A 14 -8.69 7.09 -2.58
N LEU A 15 -7.64 7.88 -2.42
CA LEU A 15 -6.38 7.45 -1.81
C LEU A 15 -6.41 7.60 -0.29
N VAL A 16 -7.03 8.65 0.22
CA VAL A 16 -7.08 9.02 1.63
C VAL A 16 -8.44 8.64 2.20
N GLY A 17 -8.47 8.06 3.40
CA GLY A 17 -9.72 7.72 4.09
C GLY A 17 -10.57 6.66 3.40
N ARG A 18 -9.93 5.69 2.74
CA ARG A 18 -10.64 4.61 2.02
C ARG A 18 -11.48 3.77 2.97
N PRO A 19 -12.78 3.59 2.72
CA PRO A 19 -13.58 2.66 3.50
C PRO A 19 -13.14 1.22 3.26
N ILE A 20 -13.11 0.41 4.30
CA ILE A 20 -12.75 -1.02 4.23
C ILE A 20 -13.84 -1.84 3.53
N THR A 21 -15.07 -1.34 3.53
CA THR A 21 -16.23 -1.99 2.93
C THR A 21 -16.67 -1.25 1.67
N THR A 22 -17.55 -1.87 0.88
CA THR A 22 -18.20 -1.29 -0.32
C THR A 22 -19.13 -0.11 -0.02
N ALA A 23 -19.02 0.49 1.16
CA ALA A 23 -19.73 1.72 1.48
C ALA A 23 -19.35 2.82 0.49
N LEU A 24 -20.28 3.71 0.24
CA LEU A 24 -20.18 4.80 -0.74
C LEU A 24 -18.85 5.55 -0.64
N HIS A 25 -18.06 5.44 -1.68
CA HIS A 25 -16.90 6.32 -1.86
C HIS A 25 -17.42 7.72 -2.19
N ASN A 26 -17.09 8.69 -1.37
CA ASN A 26 -17.49 10.08 -1.58
C ASN A 26 -16.47 10.88 -2.39
N GLU A 27 -15.28 10.32 -2.60
CA GLU A 27 -14.17 10.96 -3.28
C GLU A 27 -13.53 9.97 -4.26
N PHE A 28 -13.05 10.51 -5.38
CA PHE A 28 -12.39 9.74 -6.43
C PHE A 28 -11.13 10.49 -6.86
N ARG A 29 -10.13 9.74 -7.29
CA ARG A 29 -9.02 10.30 -8.05
C ARG A 29 -9.27 10.14 -9.54
N VAL A 30 -8.78 11.08 -10.30
CA VAL A 30 -8.95 11.11 -11.76
C VAL A 30 -7.58 11.23 -12.39
N GLY A 31 -7.23 10.30 -13.25
CA GLY A 31 -6.02 10.31 -14.05
C GLY A 31 -6.33 10.39 -15.53
N VAL A 32 -5.47 11.02 -16.31
CA VAL A 32 -5.55 11.05 -17.78
C VAL A 32 -4.45 10.15 -18.33
N ASN A 33 -4.83 9.22 -19.20
CA ASN A 33 -3.98 8.23 -19.84
C ASN A 33 -3.30 7.21 -18.93
N GLY A 34 -3.69 7.14 -17.66
CA GLY A 34 -3.16 6.21 -16.69
C GLY A 34 -3.79 6.38 -15.31
N PHE A 35 -3.36 5.59 -14.34
CA PHE A 35 -3.85 5.66 -12.97
C PHE A 35 -2.73 5.46 -11.92
N LEU A 36 -1.56 5.05 -12.33
CA LEU A 36 -0.38 4.95 -11.48
C LEU A 36 0.39 6.27 -11.49
N TRP A 37 1.27 6.46 -10.53
CA TRP A 37 1.96 7.72 -10.33
C TRP A 37 2.76 8.15 -11.56
N ASP A 38 3.47 7.23 -12.18
CA ASP A 38 4.38 7.48 -13.31
C ASP A 38 3.73 7.42 -14.70
N ASP A 39 2.50 6.92 -14.82
CA ASP A 39 1.85 6.76 -16.13
C ASP A 39 0.68 7.72 -16.37
N ALA A 40 0.13 8.31 -15.32
CA ALA A 40 -0.99 9.23 -15.42
C ALA A 40 -0.52 10.69 -15.53
N LYS A 41 -1.28 11.48 -16.28
CA LYS A 41 -1.20 12.94 -16.19
C LYS A 41 -2.12 13.41 -15.08
N TRP A 42 -1.51 13.98 -14.06
CA TRP A 42 -2.21 14.54 -12.92
C TRP A 42 -2.34 16.06 -13.09
N GLY A 43 -3.50 16.60 -12.86
CA GLY A 43 -3.73 18.05 -12.97
C GLY A 43 -3.21 18.82 -11.74
N PHE A 44 -1.95 18.65 -11.38
CA PHE A 44 -1.37 19.28 -10.20
C PHE A 44 -1.40 20.81 -10.23
N GLU A 45 -1.34 21.41 -11.42
CA GLU A 45 -1.46 22.85 -11.60
C GLU A 45 -2.83 23.42 -11.16
N PHE A 46 -3.84 22.57 -11.01
CA PHE A 46 -5.18 22.95 -10.53
C PHE A 46 -5.43 22.62 -9.05
N ILE A 47 -4.44 22.03 -8.37
CA ILE A 47 -4.58 21.63 -6.96
C ILE A 47 -4.06 22.78 -6.09
N THR A 48 -4.95 23.35 -5.27
CA THR A 48 -4.55 24.31 -4.25
C THR A 48 -4.18 23.61 -2.96
N ASN A 49 -3.27 24.19 -2.18
CA ASN A 49 -2.91 23.67 -0.86
C ASN A 49 -4.12 23.53 0.06
N ASP A 50 -5.07 24.47 -0.02
CA ASP A 50 -6.30 24.47 0.79
C ASP A 50 -7.13 23.21 0.57
N ARG A 51 -7.22 22.72 -0.67
CA ARG A 51 -7.94 21.48 -0.97
C ARG A 51 -7.28 20.25 -0.35
N SER A 52 -5.96 20.19 -0.40
CA SER A 52 -5.20 19.08 0.22
C SER A 52 -5.39 19.07 1.73
N ILE A 53 -5.28 20.24 2.37
CA ILE A 53 -5.52 20.42 3.80
C ILE A 53 -6.93 19.98 4.17
N MET A 54 -7.96 20.45 3.45
CA MET A 54 -9.35 20.03 3.66
C MET A 54 -9.54 18.52 3.59
N VAL A 55 -8.90 17.85 2.64
CA VAL A 55 -9.00 16.39 2.49
C VAL A 55 -8.35 15.69 3.69
N PHE A 56 -7.21 16.15 4.15
CA PHE A 56 -6.54 15.60 5.34
C PHE A 56 -7.37 15.79 6.60
N GLU A 57 -7.78 17.01 6.89
CA GLU A 57 -8.58 17.36 8.07
C GLU A 57 -9.91 16.57 8.11
N ARG A 58 -10.62 16.50 6.98
CA ARG A 58 -11.87 15.74 6.85
C ARG A 58 -11.71 14.26 7.15
N ASN A 59 -10.55 13.68 6.84
CA ASN A 59 -10.23 12.30 7.09
C ASN A 59 -9.44 12.10 8.40
N GLY A 60 -9.26 13.12 9.21
CA GLY A 60 -8.60 13.04 10.52
C GLY A 60 -7.08 12.89 10.45
N TYR A 61 -6.44 13.32 9.36
CA TYR A 61 -4.99 13.33 9.22
C TYR A 61 -4.40 14.71 9.52
N ASP A 62 -3.23 14.72 10.15
CA ASP A 62 -2.44 15.93 10.35
C ASP A 62 -1.51 16.15 9.15
N PRO A 63 -1.67 17.23 8.37
CA PRO A 63 -0.82 17.50 7.23
C PRO A 63 0.64 17.83 7.62
N ASN A 64 0.90 18.11 8.89
CA ASN A 64 2.22 18.42 9.43
C ASN A 64 2.82 17.28 10.26
N ILE A 65 2.33 16.05 10.11
CA ILE A 65 2.81 14.92 10.89
C ILE A 65 4.31 14.70 10.70
N ALA A 66 5.02 14.57 11.81
CA ALA A 66 6.44 14.25 11.79
C ALA A 66 6.67 12.75 11.54
N TRP A 67 7.79 12.41 10.89
CA TRP A 67 8.19 11.02 10.73
C TRP A 67 8.45 10.36 12.09
N LYS A 68 7.88 9.18 12.27
CA LYS A 68 8.10 8.36 13.47
C LYS A 68 9.49 7.71 13.43
N ASN A 69 10.09 7.60 14.60
CA ASN A 69 11.38 6.92 14.80
C ASN A 69 11.32 5.81 15.85
N ASN A 70 10.14 5.54 16.42
CA ASN A 70 9.95 4.65 17.57
C ASN A 70 9.27 3.31 17.24
N GLY A 71 9.04 2.99 15.97
CA GLY A 71 8.50 1.70 15.57
C GLY A 71 9.54 0.57 15.67
N GLU A 72 9.07 -0.65 15.84
CA GLU A 72 9.93 -1.84 15.99
C GLU A 72 9.89 -2.77 14.77
N ASP A 73 8.71 -3.00 14.22
CA ASP A 73 8.45 -4.01 13.20
C ASP A 73 8.50 -3.44 11.79
N ILE A 74 8.82 -4.30 10.80
CA ILE A 74 8.68 -4.00 9.38
C ILE A 74 7.40 -4.65 8.87
N LEU A 75 6.60 -3.90 8.12
CA LEU A 75 5.37 -4.38 7.51
C LEU A 75 5.51 -4.52 6.00
N VAL A 76 5.49 -5.73 5.47
CA VAL A 76 5.46 -6.03 4.04
C VAL A 76 4.01 -6.25 3.61
N CYS A 77 3.47 -5.36 2.78
CA CYS A 77 2.07 -5.42 2.36
C CYS A 77 1.92 -6.01 0.97
N MET A 78 1.27 -7.17 0.91
CA MET A 78 0.89 -7.78 -0.37
C MET A 78 -0.31 -7.05 -0.98
N GLN A 79 -0.36 -7.05 -2.32
CA GLN A 79 -1.51 -6.59 -3.09
C GLN A 79 -2.39 -7.75 -3.53
N LYS A 80 -3.57 -7.42 -4.05
CA LYS A 80 -4.45 -8.40 -4.65
C LYS A 80 -3.80 -9.01 -5.89
N VAL A 81 -3.82 -10.34 -5.99
CA VAL A 81 -3.33 -11.06 -7.19
C VAL A 81 -4.10 -10.60 -8.43
N GLY A 82 -3.37 -10.32 -9.49
CA GLY A 82 -3.95 -9.86 -10.76
C GLY A 82 -4.45 -8.40 -10.73
N ASP A 83 -4.06 -7.64 -9.71
CA ASP A 83 -4.31 -6.19 -9.70
C ASP A 83 -3.53 -5.51 -10.84
N ALA A 84 -4.21 -4.61 -11.56
CA ALA A 84 -3.60 -3.91 -12.70
C ALA A 84 -2.36 -3.09 -12.29
N SER A 85 -2.32 -2.61 -11.05
CA SER A 85 -1.19 -1.86 -10.52
C SER A 85 0.08 -2.68 -10.33
N LEU A 86 -0.01 -4.02 -10.39
CA LEU A 86 1.15 -4.91 -10.37
C LEU A 86 1.90 -4.96 -11.71
N ARG A 87 1.33 -4.46 -12.80
CA ARG A 87 1.96 -4.46 -14.13
C ARG A 87 2.50 -5.82 -14.57
N GLY A 88 1.79 -6.90 -14.20
CA GLY A 88 2.19 -8.29 -14.47
C GLY A 88 3.15 -8.91 -13.45
N THR A 89 3.59 -8.17 -12.45
CA THR A 89 4.44 -8.72 -11.39
C THR A 89 3.70 -9.78 -10.60
N ASN A 90 4.36 -10.91 -10.38
CA ASN A 90 3.86 -11.95 -9.49
C ASN A 90 4.06 -11.51 -8.04
N ILE A 91 2.98 -11.20 -7.36
CA ILE A 91 3.02 -10.68 -5.98
C ILE A 91 3.58 -11.69 -4.97
N PHE A 92 3.48 -12.99 -5.23
CA PHE A 92 4.05 -14.03 -4.36
C PHE A 92 5.58 -14.05 -4.46
N ASP A 93 6.12 -14.02 -5.67
CA ASP A 93 7.56 -13.99 -5.92
C ASP A 93 8.15 -12.70 -5.38
N TRP A 94 7.52 -11.55 -5.67
CA TRP A 94 7.94 -10.26 -5.11
C TRP A 94 7.95 -10.27 -3.57
N THR A 95 6.91 -10.83 -2.94
CA THR A 95 6.84 -10.86 -1.47
C THR A 95 7.94 -11.72 -0.89
N ARG A 96 8.16 -12.93 -1.46
CA ARG A 96 9.23 -13.83 -1.04
C ARG A 96 10.58 -13.16 -1.13
N ASP A 97 10.91 -12.65 -2.30
CA ASP A 97 12.21 -12.06 -2.58
C ASP A 97 12.47 -10.80 -1.73
N THR A 98 11.43 -9.99 -1.51
CA THR A 98 11.49 -8.82 -0.62
C THR A 98 11.76 -9.23 0.83
N VAL A 99 11.06 -10.23 1.36
CA VAL A 99 11.26 -10.69 2.75
C VAL A 99 12.65 -11.29 2.92
N ILE A 100 13.11 -12.12 1.98
CA ILE A 100 14.46 -12.70 2.01
C ILE A 100 15.52 -11.58 2.01
N LYS A 101 15.39 -10.62 1.09
CA LYS A 101 16.32 -9.49 1.00
C LYS A 101 16.31 -8.63 2.26
N LEU A 102 15.16 -8.35 2.84
CA LEU A 102 15.07 -7.63 4.11
C LEU A 102 15.79 -8.39 5.22
N ARG A 103 15.66 -9.72 5.27
CA ARG A 103 16.31 -10.54 6.29
C ARG A 103 17.83 -10.50 6.24
N GLU A 104 18.42 -10.25 5.07
CA GLU A 104 19.86 -10.04 4.91
C GLU A 104 20.36 -8.73 5.57
N HIS A 105 19.47 -7.75 5.76
CA HIS A 105 19.85 -6.40 6.21
C HIS A 105 19.35 -6.03 7.61
N THR A 106 18.45 -6.83 8.21
CA THR A 106 17.87 -6.47 9.50
C THR A 106 17.46 -7.69 10.33
N HIS A 107 17.51 -7.55 11.65
CA HIS A 107 16.97 -8.53 12.61
C HIS A 107 15.61 -8.12 13.17
N ARG A 108 15.01 -7.01 12.68
CA ARG A 108 13.68 -6.59 13.11
C ARG A 108 12.65 -7.63 12.71
N LYS A 109 11.59 -7.77 13.48
CA LYS A 109 10.46 -8.62 13.11
C LYS A 109 9.84 -8.12 11.80
N ILE A 110 9.62 -9.03 10.85
CA ILE A 110 8.95 -8.76 9.58
C ILE A 110 7.54 -9.34 9.65
N ILE A 111 6.55 -8.50 9.45
CA ILE A 111 5.15 -8.90 9.38
C ILE A 111 4.73 -8.87 7.92
N VAL A 112 4.35 -10.02 7.37
CA VAL A 112 3.76 -10.12 6.05
C VAL A 112 2.25 -10.00 6.18
N ARG A 113 1.67 -8.96 5.56
CA ARG A 113 0.25 -8.67 5.55
C ARG A 113 -0.36 -8.95 4.18
N PRO A 114 -1.11 -10.04 4.00
CA PRO A 114 -1.88 -10.30 2.79
C PRO A 114 -2.96 -9.23 2.57
N HIS A 115 -3.35 -9.02 1.30
CA HIS A 115 -4.47 -8.15 1.00
C HIS A 115 -5.77 -8.70 1.62
N PRO A 116 -6.59 -7.88 2.29
CA PRO A 116 -7.78 -8.36 3.03
C PRO A 116 -8.83 -9.05 2.17
N LEU A 117 -8.91 -8.70 0.88
CA LEU A 117 -9.82 -9.33 -0.09
C LEU A 117 -9.20 -10.54 -0.81
N TYR A 118 -8.05 -10.99 -0.35
CA TYR A 118 -7.37 -12.10 -0.99
C TYR A 118 -8.08 -13.43 -0.71
N ARG A 119 -8.30 -14.21 -1.77
CA ARG A 119 -8.82 -15.58 -1.63
C ARG A 119 -7.66 -16.51 -1.30
N LYS A 120 -7.73 -17.16 -0.14
CA LYS A 120 -6.74 -18.17 0.27
C LYS A 120 -6.71 -19.31 -0.76
N GLY A 121 -5.56 -19.48 -1.40
CA GLY A 121 -5.32 -20.51 -2.39
C GLY A 121 -4.02 -21.28 -2.11
N TYR A 122 -3.70 -22.26 -2.93
CA TYR A 122 -2.52 -23.11 -2.74
C TYR A 122 -1.20 -22.31 -2.72
N ALA A 123 -1.02 -21.36 -3.66
CA ALA A 123 0.17 -20.52 -3.71
C ALA A 123 0.34 -19.65 -2.46
N HIS A 124 -0.76 -19.15 -1.88
CA HIS A 124 -0.75 -18.42 -0.61
C HIS A 124 -0.27 -19.31 0.55
N LYS A 125 -0.75 -20.54 0.61
CA LYS A 125 -0.34 -21.49 1.65
C LYS A 125 1.15 -21.80 1.55
N LEU A 126 1.64 -22.10 0.35
CA LEU A 126 3.05 -22.39 0.13
C LEU A 126 3.95 -21.21 0.54
N LEU A 127 3.64 -20.00 0.08
CA LEU A 127 4.40 -18.81 0.45
C LEU A 127 4.42 -18.61 1.96
N LYS A 128 3.26 -18.75 2.63
CA LYS A 128 3.19 -18.65 4.09
C LYS A 128 4.09 -19.67 4.77
N GLU A 129 4.00 -20.95 4.38
CA GLU A 129 4.81 -22.02 4.95
C GLU A 129 6.31 -21.76 4.75
N GLU A 130 6.71 -21.33 3.57
CA GLU A 130 8.10 -20.97 3.26
C GLU A 130 8.60 -19.80 4.13
N LEU A 131 7.87 -18.70 4.18
CA LEU A 131 8.31 -17.49 4.91
C LEU A 131 8.31 -17.69 6.43
N MET A 132 7.42 -18.51 6.96
CA MET A 132 7.38 -18.81 8.39
C MET A 132 8.56 -19.68 8.87
N LEU A 133 9.39 -20.22 7.99
CA LEU A 133 10.65 -20.87 8.35
C LEU A 133 11.80 -19.86 8.59
N LEU A 134 11.63 -18.61 8.17
CA LEU A 134 12.63 -17.57 8.39
C LEU A 134 12.50 -17.01 9.81
N GLN A 135 13.65 -16.71 10.43
CA GLN A 135 13.67 -16.15 11.77
C GLN A 135 12.96 -14.79 11.81
N ASP A 136 12.12 -14.59 12.83
CA ASP A 136 11.38 -13.35 13.10
C ASP A 136 10.53 -12.86 11.91
N VAL A 137 10.05 -13.78 11.06
CA VAL A 137 9.04 -13.51 10.04
C VAL A 137 7.69 -14.01 10.51
N HIS A 138 6.69 -13.16 10.47
CA HIS A 138 5.34 -13.45 10.93
C HIS A 138 4.33 -13.20 9.82
N TRP A 139 3.44 -14.17 9.63
CA TRP A 139 2.34 -14.02 8.69
C TRP A 139 1.09 -13.54 9.41
N GLN A 140 0.58 -12.38 9.01
CA GLN A 140 -0.65 -11.84 9.58
C GLN A 140 -1.86 -12.42 8.85
N GLU A 141 -2.69 -13.17 9.58
CA GLU A 141 -4.00 -13.57 9.05
C GLU A 141 -4.92 -12.36 8.99
N SER A 142 -5.58 -12.18 7.86
CA SER A 142 -6.65 -11.21 7.71
C SER A 142 -7.90 -11.91 7.22
N ASP A 143 -8.98 -11.84 7.97
CA ASP A 143 -10.28 -12.35 7.55
C ASP A 143 -11.35 -11.30 7.85
N VAL A 144 -11.69 -10.52 6.83
CA VAL A 144 -12.72 -9.48 6.91
C VAL A 144 -14.09 -10.08 7.25
N LYS A 145 -14.34 -11.34 6.84
CA LYS A 145 -15.64 -11.99 7.08
C LYS A 145 -15.83 -12.45 8.54
N GLN A 146 -14.72 -12.72 9.23
CA GLN A 146 -14.75 -13.18 10.62
C GLN A 146 -14.51 -12.06 11.63
N ASN A 147 -14.47 -10.81 11.17
CA ASN A 147 -14.14 -9.64 12.00
C ASN A 147 -12.78 -9.76 12.73
N ASN A 148 -11.91 -10.64 12.24
CA ASN A 148 -10.54 -10.82 12.72
C ASN A 148 -9.58 -10.03 11.83
N PHE A 149 -9.71 -8.72 11.90
CA PHE A 149 -8.97 -7.79 11.05
C PHE A 149 -8.44 -6.63 11.86
N LEU A 150 -7.12 -6.60 12.02
CA LEU A 150 -6.46 -5.42 12.58
C LEU A 150 -6.50 -4.29 11.55
N SER A 151 -7.05 -3.13 11.91
CA SER A 151 -7.04 -1.97 11.02
C SER A 151 -5.61 -1.56 10.69
N ILE A 152 -5.40 -0.95 9.54
CA ILE A 152 -4.05 -0.51 9.18
C ILE A 152 -3.55 0.58 10.14
N GLN A 153 -4.43 1.47 10.58
CA GLN A 153 -4.11 2.53 11.52
C GLN A 153 -3.61 1.97 12.87
N GLU A 154 -4.27 0.93 13.36
CA GLU A 154 -3.86 0.29 14.61
C GLU A 154 -2.52 -0.42 14.44
N GLN A 155 -2.32 -1.10 13.33
CA GLN A 155 -1.07 -1.80 13.04
C GLN A 155 0.11 -0.84 12.91
N LEU A 156 -0.07 0.31 12.25
CA LEU A 156 0.98 1.30 12.04
C LEU A 156 1.54 1.92 13.33
N LYS A 157 0.88 1.72 14.47
CA LYS A 157 1.37 2.27 15.76
C LYS A 157 2.75 1.75 16.16
N ASN A 158 3.07 0.48 15.87
CA ASN A 158 4.35 -0.16 16.20
C ASN A 158 5.24 -0.43 14.98
N ILE A 159 4.85 0.03 13.80
CA ILE A 159 5.62 -0.20 12.58
C ILE A 159 6.72 0.85 12.44
N TRP A 160 7.94 0.37 12.23
CA TRP A 160 9.11 1.18 11.92
C TRP A 160 9.13 1.61 10.44
N CYS A 161 8.80 0.67 9.54
CA CYS A 161 8.79 0.91 8.10
C CYS A 161 7.76 0.02 7.41
N VAL A 162 7.09 0.55 6.38
CA VAL A 162 6.19 -0.21 5.51
C VAL A 162 6.86 -0.43 4.16
N VAL A 163 6.79 -1.66 3.63
CA VAL A 163 7.31 -2.01 2.31
C VAL A 163 6.14 -2.43 1.43
N THR A 164 6.00 -1.79 0.28
CA THR A 164 4.91 -2.04 -0.69
C THR A 164 5.45 -2.12 -2.11
N TYR A 165 4.75 -2.83 -2.99
CA TYR A 165 4.98 -2.69 -4.43
C TYR A 165 4.38 -1.36 -4.91
N THR A 166 3.06 -1.27 -5.06
CA THR A 166 2.31 -0.04 -5.34
C THR A 166 1.08 0.11 -4.44
N SER A 167 1.05 -0.61 -3.31
CA SER A 167 -0.14 -0.64 -2.45
C SER A 167 -0.45 0.71 -1.84
N GLY A 168 -1.73 1.05 -1.79
CA GLY A 168 -2.20 2.22 -1.05
C GLY A 168 -1.90 2.21 0.45
N THR A 169 -1.46 1.08 1.02
CA THR A 169 -0.94 1.04 2.40
C THR A 169 0.31 1.92 2.57
N GLY A 170 1.08 2.14 1.50
CA GLY A 170 2.17 3.13 1.52
C GLY A 170 1.67 4.54 1.84
N ILE A 171 0.50 4.91 1.28
CA ILE A 171 -0.14 6.22 1.58
C ILE A 171 -0.58 6.26 3.04
N ASP A 172 -1.24 5.19 3.52
CA ASP A 172 -1.64 5.11 4.92
C ASP A 172 -0.43 5.26 5.86
N ALA A 173 0.71 4.65 5.52
CA ALA A 173 1.95 4.78 6.28
C ALA A 173 2.43 6.24 6.33
N VAL A 174 2.59 6.89 5.19
CA VAL A 174 3.04 8.29 5.09
C VAL A 174 2.11 9.22 5.88
N LEU A 175 0.80 9.05 5.75
CA LEU A 175 -0.21 9.84 6.46
C LEU A 175 -0.20 9.62 7.99
N HIS A 176 0.45 8.57 8.47
CA HIS A 176 0.66 8.30 9.90
C HIS A 176 2.10 8.58 10.35
N GLY A 177 2.92 9.19 9.50
CA GLY A 177 4.31 9.48 9.78
C GLY A 177 5.23 8.25 9.81
N VAL A 178 4.78 7.11 9.27
CA VAL A 178 5.59 5.89 9.20
C VAL A 178 6.38 5.88 7.89
N PRO A 179 7.71 5.72 7.92
CA PRO A 179 8.51 5.58 6.71
C PRO A 179 7.97 4.48 5.78
N SER A 180 7.99 4.74 4.48
CA SER A 180 7.55 3.79 3.46
C SER A 180 8.66 3.53 2.45
N ILE A 181 8.78 2.29 1.99
CA ILE A 181 9.59 1.89 0.83
C ILE A 181 8.61 1.48 -0.27
N ALA A 182 8.63 2.18 -1.38
CA ALA A 182 7.85 1.87 -2.58
C ALA A 182 8.76 1.19 -3.61
N CYS A 183 8.42 -0.05 -4.00
CA CYS A 183 9.27 -0.86 -4.88
C CYS A 183 8.97 -0.67 -6.38
N ASP A 184 8.03 0.21 -6.74
CA ASP A 184 7.68 0.49 -8.13
C ASP A 184 7.30 1.96 -8.30
N THR A 185 7.75 2.56 -9.42
CA THR A 185 7.52 3.97 -9.76
C THR A 185 6.05 4.35 -9.89
N GLY A 186 5.17 3.37 -10.12
CA GLY A 186 3.73 3.58 -10.16
C GLY A 186 3.08 3.79 -8.79
N SER A 187 3.83 3.64 -7.70
CA SER A 187 3.32 3.90 -6.35
C SER A 187 3.02 5.38 -6.14
N MET A 188 1.84 5.68 -5.58
CA MET A 188 1.43 7.06 -5.26
C MET A 188 2.29 7.74 -4.19
N VAL A 189 3.16 7.01 -3.53
CA VAL A 189 4.11 7.54 -2.54
C VAL A 189 5.56 7.46 -3.00
N TYR A 190 5.81 7.14 -4.27
CA TYR A 190 7.17 6.88 -4.77
C TYR A 190 8.12 8.05 -4.47
N ASP A 191 7.71 9.28 -4.79
CA ASP A 191 8.54 10.48 -4.63
C ASP A 191 8.75 10.90 -3.16
N VAL A 192 7.95 10.41 -2.23
CA VAL A 192 8.05 10.71 -0.79
C VAL A 192 8.52 9.51 0.04
N SER A 193 8.78 8.38 -0.60
CA SER A 193 9.27 7.16 0.01
C SER A 193 10.77 6.97 -0.24
N SER A 194 11.39 6.07 0.51
CA SER A 194 12.69 5.50 0.12
C SER A 194 12.45 4.46 -0.99
N ASN A 195 13.31 4.43 -1.98
CA ASN A 195 13.25 3.56 -3.17
C ASN A 195 14.64 3.06 -3.54
#